data_f2b10978f742dbc12bbc9366b2c7ab86
#
_entry.id   f2b10978f742dbc12bbc9366b2c7ab86
#
_cell.length_a   1.000
_cell.length_b   1.000
_cell.length_c   1.000
_cell.angle_alpha   90.00
_cell.angle_beta   90.00
_cell.angle_gamma   90.00
#
_symmetry.space_group_name_H-M   'P 1'
#
loop_
_entity.id
_entity.type
_entity.pdbx_description
1 polymer ?
#
loop_
_entity_poly.entity_id
_entity_poly.type
_entity_poly.pdbx_seq_one_letter_code
_entity_poly.pdbx_strand_id
1 'polypeptide(L)'
;MRPFEISLKDGRRVRLQPVRPEDRARLEAAFARLSPRSRFLRFRRPVAALSAEELAQLTAPDGRYHVAWGAIALDEPGEPGVGIARLVRHADDPSQADWAVTVVDAWQRQGLGRVLAETLVLAALERGITDLHARVLPENVAALRLLEGLGGRVTSRDGADLHCALPVRGDDRTLASSAEFRDVPDFTVLGTTPRVSRIRALLRLL
;
A
#
# COMPACT_ATOMS: atom_id res chain seq x y z
N MET A 1 -0.50 -12.73 6.47
CA MET A 1 -1.54 -11.76 6.97
C MET A 1 -2.92 -12.12 6.45
N ARG A 2 -4.00 -11.96 7.26
CA ARG A 2 -5.41 -12.15 6.87
C ARG A 2 -6.07 -10.82 6.51
N PRO A 3 -7.20 -10.81 5.74
CA PRO A 3 -7.99 -9.61 5.52
C PRO A 3 -8.42 -8.95 6.84
N PHE A 4 -8.50 -7.61 6.86
CA PHE A 4 -8.94 -6.84 8.01
C PHE A 4 -9.66 -5.56 7.58
N GLU A 5 -10.46 -4.99 8.47
CA GLU A 5 -11.25 -3.79 8.21
C GLU A 5 -10.76 -2.62 9.06
N ILE A 6 -10.88 -1.43 8.53
CA ILE A 6 -10.55 -0.18 9.22
C ILE A 6 -11.55 0.91 8.86
N SER A 7 -11.67 1.92 9.72
CA SER A 7 -12.31 3.19 9.40
C SER A 7 -11.27 4.24 9.07
N LEU A 8 -11.49 4.98 7.99
CA LEU A 8 -10.66 6.11 7.57
C LEU A 8 -11.01 7.38 8.38
N LYS A 9 -10.25 8.46 8.19
CA LYS A 9 -10.43 9.74 8.89
C LYS A 9 -11.81 10.35 8.69
N ASP A 10 -12.42 10.13 7.55
CA ASP A 10 -13.75 10.60 7.19
C ASP A 10 -14.89 9.65 7.57
N GLY A 11 -14.57 8.58 8.31
CA GLY A 11 -15.52 7.57 8.79
C GLY A 11 -15.83 6.46 7.79
N ARG A 12 -15.39 6.55 6.53
CA ARG A 12 -15.62 5.49 5.53
C ARG A 12 -14.85 4.23 5.91
N ARG A 13 -15.50 3.08 5.76
CA ARG A 13 -14.91 1.78 6.09
C ARG A 13 -14.30 1.13 4.85
N VAL A 14 -13.14 0.54 5.03
CA VAL A 14 -12.45 -0.22 3.99
C VAL A 14 -11.98 -1.56 4.53
N ARG A 15 -12.05 -2.59 3.69
CA ARG A 15 -11.43 -3.89 3.92
C ARG A 15 -10.13 -3.98 3.13
N LEU A 16 -9.04 -4.31 3.82
CA LEU A 16 -7.77 -4.63 3.19
C LEU A 16 -7.65 -6.14 3.05
N GLN A 17 -7.29 -6.59 1.86
CA GLN A 17 -7.11 -8.01 1.56
C GLN A 17 -6.01 -8.25 0.53
N PRO A 18 -5.37 -9.44 0.54
CA PRO A 18 -4.51 -9.85 -0.56
C PRO A 18 -5.28 -9.84 -1.89
N VAL A 19 -4.64 -9.29 -2.92
CA VAL A 19 -5.21 -9.30 -4.29
C VAL A 19 -5.19 -10.71 -4.84
N ARG A 20 -6.25 -11.07 -5.56
CA ARG A 20 -6.46 -12.37 -6.18
C ARG A 20 -6.86 -12.22 -7.65
N PRO A 21 -6.76 -13.29 -8.47
CA PRO A 21 -7.19 -13.24 -9.87
C PRO A 21 -8.65 -12.80 -10.05
N GLU A 22 -9.53 -13.15 -9.10
CA GLU A 22 -10.96 -12.79 -9.11
C GLU A 22 -11.17 -11.26 -8.98
N ASP A 23 -10.19 -10.53 -8.47
CA ASP A 23 -10.26 -9.07 -8.31
C ASP A 23 -10.02 -8.31 -9.63
N ARG A 24 -9.84 -9.01 -10.77
CA ARG A 24 -9.54 -8.40 -12.09
C ARG A 24 -10.51 -7.29 -12.47
N ALA A 25 -11.82 -7.60 -12.47
CA ALA A 25 -12.84 -6.60 -12.83
C ALA A 25 -12.86 -5.41 -11.84
N ARG A 26 -12.64 -5.68 -10.55
CA ARG A 26 -12.53 -4.64 -9.51
C ARG A 26 -11.31 -3.74 -9.72
N LEU A 27 -10.17 -4.32 -10.10
CA LEU A 27 -8.95 -3.56 -10.39
C LEU A 27 -9.13 -2.67 -11.63
N GLU A 28 -9.73 -3.22 -12.70
CA GLU A 28 -10.03 -2.48 -13.93
C GLU A 28 -10.97 -1.30 -13.66
N ALA A 29 -12.06 -1.54 -12.92
CA ALA A 29 -12.99 -0.49 -12.51
C ALA A 29 -12.32 0.58 -11.62
N ALA A 30 -11.46 0.19 -10.68
CA ALA A 30 -10.68 1.12 -9.85
C ALA A 30 -9.72 1.95 -10.69
N PHE A 31 -9.05 1.34 -11.68
CA PHE A 31 -8.17 2.06 -12.61
C PHE A 31 -8.94 3.11 -13.43
N ALA A 32 -10.14 2.79 -13.91
CA ALA A 32 -10.99 3.72 -14.66
C ALA A 32 -11.38 4.97 -13.82
N ARG A 33 -11.44 4.85 -12.50
CA ARG A 33 -11.73 5.95 -11.55
C ARG A 33 -10.50 6.83 -11.24
N LEU A 34 -9.29 6.46 -11.69
CA LEU A 34 -8.11 7.30 -11.54
C LEU A 34 -8.13 8.46 -12.55
N SER A 35 -7.80 9.66 -12.10
CA SER A 35 -7.56 10.79 -13.00
C SER A 35 -6.38 10.53 -13.95
N PRO A 36 -6.32 11.21 -15.10
CA PRO A 36 -5.15 11.14 -15.99
C PRO A 36 -3.83 11.45 -15.27
N ARG A 37 -3.86 12.42 -14.33
CA ARG A 37 -2.71 12.77 -13.50
C ARG A 37 -2.29 11.61 -12.59
N SER A 38 -3.22 11.00 -11.87
CA SER A 38 -2.93 9.86 -10.98
C SER A 38 -2.39 8.65 -11.75
N ARG A 39 -2.93 8.39 -12.95
CA ARG A 39 -2.39 7.35 -13.86
C ARG A 39 -0.96 7.68 -14.28
N PHE A 40 -0.70 8.92 -14.72
CA PHE A 40 0.64 9.36 -15.13
C PHE A 40 1.64 9.24 -13.98
N LEU A 41 1.29 9.75 -12.79
CA LEU A 41 2.16 9.66 -11.62
C LEU A 41 2.49 8.21 -11.22
N ARG A 42 1.55 7.29 -11.47
CA ARG A 42 1.75 5.85 -11.15
C ARG A 42 2.58 5.11 -12.20
N PHE A 43 2.30 5.35 -13.49
CA PHE A 43 2.89 4.59 -14.59
C PHE A 43 4.03 5.32 -15.29
N ARG A 44 4.22 6.62 -15.02
CA ARG A 44 5.20 7.55 -15.63
C ARG A 44 5.09 7.61 -17.14
N ARG A 45 3.94 7.25 -17.66
CA ARG A 45 3.52 7.35 -19.05
C ARG A 45 2.01 7.56 -19.11
N PRO A 46 1.48 8.15 -20.18
CA PRO A 46 0.04 8.19 -20.41
C PRO A 46 -0.49 6.75 -20.54
N VAL A 47 -1.52 6.42 -19.75
CA VAL A 47 -2.20 5.11 -19.79
C VAL A 47 -3.70 5.37 -19.79
N ALA A 48 -4.37 5.07 -20.90
CA ALA A 48 -5.82 5.23 -21.01
C ALA A 48 -6.57 4.06 -20.37
N ALA A 49 -6.07 2.84 -20.59
CA ALA A 49 -6.60 1.59 -20.02
C ALA A 49 -5.45 0.62 -19.77
N LEU A 50 -5.66 -0.33 -18.88
CA LEU A 50 -4.75 -1.45 -18.68
C LEU A 50 -5.03 -2.53 -19.74
N SER A 51 -3.98 -3.12 -20.31
CA SER A 51 -4.13 -4.26 -21.20
C SER A 51 -4.59 -5.52 -20.44
N ALA A 52 -5.07 -6.51 -21.16
CA ALA A 52 -5.46 -7.80 -20.59
C ALA A 52 -4.28 -8.49 -19.88
N GLU A 53 -3.08 -8.32 -20.43
CA GLU A 53 -1.83 -8.86 -19.87
C GLU A 53 -1.41 -8.11 -18.60
N GLU A 54 -1.44 -6.76 -18.62
CA GLU A 54 -1.18 -5.95 -17.43
C GLU A 54 -2.16 -6.30 -16.29
N LEU A 55 -3.45 -6.42 -16.59
CA LEU A 55 -4.46 -6.83 -15.61
C LEU A 55 -4.16 -8.22 -15.05
N ALA A 56 -3.79 -9.19 -15.89
CA ALA A 56 -3.43 -10.53 -15.44
C ALA A 56 -2.21 -10.50 -14.51
N GLN A 57 -1.15 -9.80 -14.89
CA GLN A 57 0.05 -9.64 -14.05
C GLN A 57 -0.27 -8.93 -12.73
N LEU A 58 -1.13 -7.92 -12.78
CA LEU A 58 -1.50 -7.12 -11.62
C LEU A 58 -2.38 -7.90 -10.62
N THR A 59 -3.09 -8.92 -11.04
CA THR A 59 -4.03 -9.70 -10.20
C THR A 59 -3.57 -11.12 -9.89
N ALA A 60 -2.39 -11.53 -10.34
CA ALA A 60 -1.80 -12.83 -10.04
C ALA A 60 -0.51 -12.71 -9.20
N PRO A 61 -0.54 -12.07 -8.01
CA PRO A 61 0.62 -12.09 -7.12
C PRO A 61 0.83 -13.51 -6.59
N ASP A 62 2.08 -14.00 -6.59
CA ASP A 62 2.44 -15.33 -6.07
C ASP A 62 2.56 -15.37 -4.54
N GLY A 63 2.46 -14.22 -3.89
CA GLY A 63 2.56 -14.07 -2.44
C GLY A 63 3.99 -14.17 -1.89
N ARG A 64 4.98 -14.47 -2.72
CA ARG A 64 6.38 -14.64 -2.35
C ARG A 64 7.28 -13.58 -2.99
N TYR A 65 7.36 -13.56 -4.30
CA TYR A 65 8.13 -12.58 -5.08
C TYR A 65 7.31 -11.36 -5.44
N HIS A 66 6.03 -11.55 -5.70
CA HIS A 66 5.07 -10.51 -5.95
C HIS A 66 3.97 -10.56 -4.90
N VAL A 67 3.84 -9.51 -4.10
CA VAL A 67 2.82 -9.35 -3.07
C VAL A 67 1.97 -8.13 -3.40
N ALA A 68 0.65 -8.27 -3.32
CA ALA A 68 -0.28 -7.15 -3.54
C ALA A 68 -1.43 -7.20 -2.52
N TRP A 69 -1.77 -6.01 -2.01
CA TRP A 69 -2.90 -5.79 -1.10
C TRP A 69 -3.84 -4.76 -1.70
N GLY A 70 -5.11 -5.11 -1.80
CA GLY A 70 -6.19 -4.23 -2.25
C GLY A 70 -6.97 -3.65 -1.08
N ALA A 71 -7.51 -2.45 -1.26
CA ALA A 71 -8.49 -1.83 -0.37
C ALA A 71 -9.84 -1.78 -1.08
N ILE A 72 -10.88 -2.25 -0.40
CA ILE A 72 -12.26 -2.35 -0.88
C ILE A 72 -13.14 -1.45 -0.02
N ALA A 73 -13.94 -0.58 -0.64
CA ALA A 73 -14.92 0.25 0.05
C ALA A 73 -16.11 -0.61 0.51
N LEU A 74 -16.40 -0.60 1.81
CA LEU A 74 -17.50 -1.39 2.38
C LEU A 74 -18.82 -0.64 2.35
N ASP A 75 -18.77 0.69 2.31
CA ASP A 75 -19.94 1.56 2.37
C ASP A 75 -20.44 2.01 0.98
N GLU A 76 -19.78 1.58 -0.11
CA GLU A 76 -20.22 1.84 -1.49
C GLU A 76 -20.89 0.58 -2.10
N PRO A 77 -21.98 0.73 -2.88
CA PRO A 77 -22.62 -0.38 -3.58
C PRO A 77 -21.62 -1.15 -4.48
N GLY A 78 -21.66 -2.48 -4.42
CA GLY A 78 -20.78 -3.34 -5.19
C GLY A 78 -19.37 -3.46 -4.61
N GLU A 79 -19.11 -2.89 -3.45
CA GLU A 79 -17.81 -2.95 -2.77
C GLU A 79 -16.63 -2.70 -3.74
N PRO A 80 -16.52 -1.52 -4.35
CA PRO A 80 -15.49 -1.26 -5.36
C PRO A 80 -14.08 -1.22 -4.76
N GLY A 81 -13.07 -1.55 -5.57
CA GLY A 81 -11.67 -1.31 -5.23
C GLY A 81 -11.37 0.18 -5.20
N VAL A 82 -10.67 0.64 -4.15
CA VAL A 82 -10.35 2.05 -3.93
C VAL A 82 -8.86 2.33 -3.74
N GLY A 83 -8.05 1.28 -3.61
CA GLY A 83 -6.60 1.41 -3.51
C GLY A 83 -5.91 0.07 -3.65
N ILE A 84 -4.62 0.12 -3.97
CA ILE A 84 -3.76 -1.06 -4.08
C ILE A 84 -2.33 -0.69 -3.69
N ALA A 85 -1.68 -1.56 -2.95
CA ALA A 85 -0.25 -1.55 -2.71
C ALA A 85 0.36 -2.86 -3.19
N ARG A 86 1.59 -2.81 -3.70
CA ARG A 86 2.32 -3.98 -4.16
C ARG A 86 3.81 -3.84 -3.98
N LEU A 87 4.47 -4.97 -3.80
CA LEU A 87 5.91 -5.10 -3.91
C LEU A 87 6.28 -6.23 -4.87
N VAL A 88 7.44 -6.08 -5.52
CA VAL A 88 8.05 -7.10 -6.37
C VAL A 88 9.51 -7.22 -5.94
N ARG A 89 9.92 -8.39 -5.50
CA ARG A 89 11.31 -8.67 -5.10
C ARG A 89 12.26 -8.56 -6.28
N HIS A 90 13.45 -8.09 -6.00
CA HIS A 90 14.55 -8.16 -6.97
C HIS A 90 15.00 -9.63 -7.13
N ALA A 91 15.28 -10.01 -8.37
CA ALA A 91 15.67 -11.40 -8.67
C ALA A 91 17.10 -11.72 -8.19
N ASP A 92 17.97 -10.73 -8.25
CA ASP A 92 19.39 -10.77 -7.88
C ASP A 92 19.65 -10.51 -6.39
N ASP A 93 18.74 -9.80 -5.72
CA ASP A 93 18.79 -9.57 -4.27
C ASP A 93 17.42 -9.71 -3.62
N PRO A 94 17.03 -10.89 -3.13
CA PRO A 94 15.74 -11.12 -2.51
C PRO A 94 15.50 -10.36 -1.19
N SER A 95 16.51 -9.70 -0.64
CA SER A 95 16.34 -8.80 0.53
C SER A 95 15.79 -7.43 0.12
N GLN A 96 15.72 -7.14 -1.17
CA GLN A 96 15.23 -5.89 -1.73
C GLN A 96 13.98 -6.11 -2.58
N ALA A 97 13.11 -5.09 -2.65
CA ALA A 97 11.92 -5.12 -3.51
C ALA A 97 11.55 -3.72 -4.00
N ASP A 98 11.03 -3.64 -5.22
CA ASP A 98 10.32 -2.46 -5.68
C ASP A 98 8.91 -2.42 -5.09
N TRP A 99 8.41 -1.24 -4.74
CA TRP A 99 7.06 -1.09 -4.21
C TRP A 99 6.31 0.10 -4.82
N ALA A 100 4.99 0.03 -4.75
CA ALA A 100 4.13 1.11 -5.21
C ALA A 100 2.78 1.09 -4.49
N VAL A 101 2.21 2.27 -4.29
CA VAL A 101 0.85 2.49 -3.76
C VAL A 101 0.06 3.34 -4.74
N THR A 102 -1.19 2.98 -4.95
CA THR A 102 -2.14 3.74 -5.75
C THR A 102 -3.46 3.82 -5.00
N VAL A 103 -4.05 5.01 -4.93
CA VAL A 103 -5.35 5.26 -4.31
C VAL A 103 -6.22 6.04 -5.28
N VAL A 104 -7.46 5.63 -5.46
CA VAL A 104 -8.46 6.34 -6.27
C VAL A 104 -8.61 7.78 -5.76
N ASP A 105 -8.69 8.76 -6.67
CA ASP A 105 -8.58 10.18 -6.34
C ASP A 105 -9.56 10.63 -5.24
N ALA A 106 -10.81 10.17 -5.28
CA ALA A 106 -11.83 10.46 -4.27
C ALA A 106 -11.53 9.87 -2.86
N TRP A 107 -10.54 8.98 -2.75
CA TRP A 107 -10.14 8.31 -1.52
C TRP A 107 -8.76 8.74 -1.03
N GLN A 108 -8.13 9.69 -1.73
CA GLN A 108 -6.84 10.24 -1.33
C GLN A 108 -6.97 11.17 -0.12
N ARG A 109 -5.86 11.39 0.59
CA ARG A 109 -5.74 12.27 1.76
C ARG A 109 -6.61 11.89 2.96
N GLN A 110 -7.19 10.70 2.97
CA GLN A 110 -7.98 10.13 4.08
C GLN A 110 -7.19 9.09 4.90
N GLY A 111 -5.87 8.97 4.66
CA GLY A 111 -5.00 8.01 5.34
C GLY A 111 -4.83 6.67 4.62
N LEU A 112 -5.70 6.32 3.67
CA LEU A 112 -5.70 5.02 3.02
C LEU A 112 -4.35 4.64 2.40
N GLY A 113 -3.66 5.60 1.74
CA GLY A 113 -2.34 5.35 1.16
C GLY A 113 -1.29 4.96 2.20
N ARG A 114 -1.38 5.53 3.40
CA ARG A 114 -0.50 5.19 4.51
C ARG A 114 -0.77 3.79 5.05
N VAL A 115 -2.02 3.44 5.27
CA VAL A 115 -2.42 2.10 5.75
C VAL A 115 -1.99 1.02 4.76
N LEU A 116 -2.21 1.25 3.46
CA LEU A 116 -1.74 0.34 2.41
C LEU A 116 -0.22 0.17 2.42
N ALA A 117 0.53 1.27 2.58
CA ALA A 117 1.98 1.23 2.65
C ALA A 117 2.48 0.50 3.90
N GLU A 118 1.90 0.76 5.08
CA GLU A 118 2.23 0.07 6.33
C GLU A 118 1.91 -1.43 6.24
N THR A 119 0.79 -1.81 5.63
CA THR A 119 0.44 -3.21 5.36
C THR A 119 1.51 -3.88 4.50
N LEU A 120 2.03 -3.17 3.50
CA LEU A 120 3.07 -3.69 2.63
C LEU A 120 4.43 -3.81 3.34
N VAL A 121 4.78 -2.86 4.22
CA VAL A 121 5.97 -2.93 5.07
C VAL A 121 5.93 -4.15 5.98
N LEU A 122 4.77 -4.44 6.59
CA LEU A 122 4.59 -5.67 7.39
C LEU A 122 4.76 -6.93 6.54
N ALA A 123 4.15 -6.95 5.34
CA ALA A 123 4.30 -8.07 4.41
C ALA A 123 5.75 -8.26 3.95
N ALA A 124 6.52 -7.18 3.83
CA ALA A 124 7.95 -7.19 3.53
C ALA A 124 8.77 -7.78 4.69
N LEU A 125 8.50 -7.32 5.93
CA LEU A 125 9.13 -7.85 7.14
C LEU A 125 8.94 -9.36 7.30
N GLU A 126 7.71 -9.86 7.12
CA GLU A 126 7.39 -11.29 7.19
C GLU A 126 8.19 -12.13 6.19
N ARG A 127 8.71 -11.49 5.13
CA ARG A 127 9.44 -12.14 4.03
C ARG A 127 10.94 -11.90 4.08
N GLY A 128 11.45 -11.22 5.12
CA GLY A 128 12.87 -10.91 5.26
C GLY A 128 13.36 -9.86 4.25
N ILE A 129 12.46 -9.03 3.70
CA ILE A 129 12.85 -7.89 2.88
C ILE A 129 13.31 -6.78 3.82
N THR A 130 14.48 -6.20 3.56
CA THR A 130 15.11 -5.17 4.39
C THR A 130 14.99 -3.78 3.80
N ASP A 131 14.79 -3.68 2.48
CA ASP A 131 14.70 -2.40 1.78
C ASP A 131 13.64 -2.42 0.68
N LEU A 132 12.80 -1.39 0.68
CA LEU A 132 11.81 -1.15 -0.37
C LEU A 132 12.24 0.05 -1.21
N HIS A 133 12.28 -0.14 -2.53
CA HIS A 133 12.69 0.86 -3.50
C HIS A 133 11.52 1.37 -4.32
N ALA A 134 11.54 2.67 -4.66
CA ALA A 134 10.56 3.26 -5.55
C ALA A 134 11.23 4.32 -6.45
N ARG A 135 10.71 4.47 -7.66
CA ARG A 135 11.01 5.61 -8.52
C ARG A 135 9.82 6.56 -8.52
N VAL A 136 10.05 7.79 -8.10
CA VAL A 136 9.01 8.80 -7.88
C VAL A 136 9.33 10.06 -8.67
N LEU A 137 8.34 10.59 -9.38
CA LEU A 137 8.48 11.90 -10.02
C LEU A 137 8.50 13.02 -8.97
N PRO A 138 9.35 14.07 -9.12
CA PRO A 138 9.43 15.17 -8.15
C PRO A 138 8.09 15.86 -7.86
N GLU A 139 7.23 15.95 -8.86
CA GLU A 139 5.88 16.53 -8.74
C GLU A 139 4.89 15.63 -7.98
N ASN A 140 5.25 14.38 -7.68
CA ASN A 140 4.43 13.49 -6.86
C ASN A 140 4.67 13.73 -5.36
N VAL A 141 4.36 14.95 -4.93
CA VAL A 141 4.55 15.38 -3.53
C VAL A 141 3.83 14.46 -2.53
N ALA A 142 2.69 13.88 -2.92
CA ALA A 142 1.96 12.96 -2.05
C ALA A 142 2.74 11.67 -1.76
N ALA A 143 3.37 11.08 -2.78
CA ALA A 143 4.21 9.89 -2.62
C ALA A 143 5.48 10.19 -1.82
N LEU A 144 6.12 11.35 -2.06
CA LEU A 144 7.32 11.77 -1.32
C LEU A 144 7.02 11.98 0.17
N ARG A 145 5.91 12.64 0.50
CA ARG A 145 5.47 12.82 1.90
C ARG A 145 5.10 11.48 2.56
N LEU A 146 4.47 10.58 1.83
CA LEU A 146 4.18 9.23 2.33
C LEU A 146 5.47 8.49 2.66
N LEU A 147 6.42 8.48 1.73
CA LEU A 147 7.74 7.87 1.89
C LEU A 147 8.47 8.43 3.12
N GLU A 148 8.59 9.76 3.22
CA GLU A 148 9.23 10.45 4.34
C GLU A 148 8.54 10.12 5.67
N GLY A 149 7.20 10.15 5.70
CA GLY A 149 6.42 9.81 6.88
C GLY A 149 6.55 8.35 7.34
N LEU A 150 7.08 7.46 6.50
CA LEU A 150 7.43 6.07 6.82
C LEU A 150 8.91 5.89 7.18
N GLY A 151 9.70 6.96 7.14
CA GLY A 151 11.15 6.92 7.41
C GLY A 151 12.00 6.62 6.17
N GLY A 152 11.41 6.69 4.98
CA GLY A 152 12.13 6.58 3.72
C GLY A 152 12.79 7.90 3.32
N ARG A 153 13.67 7.83 2.33
CA ARG A 153 14.42 8.97 1.81
C ARG A 153 14.68 8.88 0.31
N VAL A 154 14.91 10.00 -0.31
CA VAL A 154 15.48 10.07 -1.67
C VAL A 154 16.96 9.70 -1.57
N THR A 155 17.42 8.78 -2.40
CA THR A 155 18.81 8.30 -2.44
C THR A 155 19.60 8.84 -3.61
N SER A 156 18.94 9.04 -4.75
CA SER A 156 19.57 9.62 -5.94
C SER A 156 18.50 10.18 -6.89
N ARG A 157 18.97 10.84 -7.94
CA ARG A 157 18.15 11.31 -9.05
C ARG A 157 18.72 10.77 -10.36
N ASP A 158 17.84 10.26 -11.21
CA ASP A 158 18.17 9.81 -12.55
C ASP A 158 17.17 10.40 -13.55
N GLY A 159 17.64 11.33 -14.36
CA GLY A 159 16.79 12.09 -15.27
C GLY A 159 15.64 12.81 -14.56
N ALA A 160 14.42 12.43 -14.89
CA ALA A 160 13.19 12.96 -14.30
C ALA A 160 12.80 12.26 -12.99
N ASP A 161 13.37 11.09 -12.69
CA ASP A 161 12.99 10.26 -11.56
C ASP A 161 13.85 10.51 -10.32
N LEU A 162 13.21 10.48 -9.15
CA LEU A 162 13.87 10.36 -7.87
C LEU A 162 13.87 8.89 -7.46
N HIS A 163 15.06 8.34 -7.21
CA HIS A 163 15.20 7.03 -6.59
C HIS A 163 15.03 7.17 -5.09
N CYS A 164 14.17 6.35 -4.53
CA CYS A 164 13.79 6.40 -3.13
C CYS A 164 14.02 5.04 -2.49
N ALA A 165 14.46 5.05 -1.22
CA ALA A 165 14.58 3.85 -0.41
C ALA A 165 13.82 4.02 0.90
N LEU A 166 13.11 2.97 1.30
CA LEU A 166 12.45 2.84 2.58
C LEU A 166 13.03 1.61 3.29
N PRO A 167 13.90 1.81 4.31
CA PRO A 167 14.39 0.71 5.13
C PRO A 167 13.25 0.04 5.89
N VAL A 168 13.13 -1.28 5.74
CA VAL A 168 12.11 -2.08 6.40
C VAL A 168 12.64 -2.53 7.76
N ARG A 169 12.21 -1.84 8.82
CA ARG A 169 12.65 -2.14 10.18
C ARG A 169 11.48 -2.62 11.03
N GLY A 170 11.77 -3.58 11.91
CA GLY A 170 10.79 -4.08 12.88
C GLY A 170 10.64 -3.18 14.11
N ASP A 171 11.18 -1.95 14.10
CA ASP A 171 11.14 -1.00 15.20
C ASP A 171 9.93 -0.05 15.11
N ASP A 172 9.66 0.64 16.23
CA ASP A 172 8.47 1.48 16.41
C ASP A 172 8.35 2.68 15.44
N ARG A 173 9.42 3.07 14.75
CA ARG A 173 9.44 4.30 13.94
C ARG A 173 8.70 4.17 12.61
N THR A 174 8.76 3.01 11.98
CA THR A 174 8.14 2.77 10.67
C THR A 174 6.61 2.74 10.75
N LEU A 175 6.06 2.42 11.95
CA LEU A 175 4.62 2.23 12.18
C LEU A 175 4.04 3.20 13.22
N ALA A 176 4.81 4.20 13.67
CA ALA A 176 4.52 4.98 14.87
C ALA A 176 3.54 6.15 14.70
N SER A 177 3.09 6.50 13.50
CA SER A 177 2.31 7.74 13.32
C SER A 177 0.85 7.56 12.88
N SER A 178 0.33 6.34 12.78
CA SER A 178 -1.08 6.13 12.43
C SER A 178 -1.99 6.42 13.63
N ALA A 179 -2.34 7.69 13.79
CA ALA A 179 -3.43 8.12 14.68
C ALA A 179 -4.80 7.53 14.27
N GLU A 180 -4.84 6.84 13.13
CA GLU A 180 -6.01 6.37 12.41
C GLU A 180 -6.55 5.02 12.90
N PHE A 181 -5.80 4.30 13.74
CA PHE A 181 -6.24 3.04 14.35
C PHE A 181 -6.90 3.19 15.72
N ARG A 182 -7.32 4.41 16.13
CA ARG A 182 -7.80 4.66 17.50
C ARG A 182 -9.20 4.13 17.79
N ASP A 183 -10.03 3.90 16.79
CA ASP A 183 -11.46 3.63 16.96
C ASP A 183 -11.91 2.29 16.34
N VAL A 184 -11.11 1.22 16.46
CA VAL A 184 -11.61 -0.13 16.20
C VAL A 184 -12.24 -0.64 17.51
N PRO A 185 -13.56 -0.91 17.56
CA PRO A 185 -14.30 -1.10 18.82
C PRO A 185 -13.85 -2.24 19.73
N ASP A 186 -13.04 -3.18 19.29
CA ASP A 186 -12.62 -4.37 20.08
C ASP A 186 -11.15 -4.37 20.53
N PHE A 187 -10.51 -3.19 20.59
CA PHE A 187 -9.11 -3.06 21.01
C PHE A 187 -8.94 -2.60 22.48
N THR A 188 -9.64 -3.23 23.40
CA THR A 188 -9.32 -3.12 24.82
C THR A 188 -8.33 -4.22 25.20
N VAL A 189 -7.06 -4.05 24.85
CA VAL A 189 -5.97 -4.82 25.48
C VAL A 189 -5.17 -3.90 26.37
N LEU A 190 -5.21 -4.24 27.62
CA LEU A 190 -4.53 -3.66 28.77
C LEU A 190 -3.04 -3.37 28.51
N GLY A 191 -2.63 -2.15 28.84
CA GLY A 191 -1.23 -1.79 29.17
C GLY A 191 -0.37 -1.44 27.97
N THR A 192 0.15 -0.21 28.00
CA THR A 192 1.38 0.31 27.36
C THR A 192 2.15 -0.66 26.46
N THR A 193 1.63 -0.93 25.28
CA THR A 193 2.34 -1.66 24.25
C THR A 193 2.60 -0.74 23.05
N PRO A 194 3.84 -0.73 22.48
CA PRO A 194 4.15 0.06 21.29
C PRO A 194 3.22 -0.27 20.12
N ARG A 195 2.91 0.72 19.29
CA ARG A 195 1.92 0.62 18.20
C ARG A 195 2.20 -0.51 17.18
N VAL A 196 3.45 -0.90 16.97
CA VAL A 196 3.84 -2.07 16.17
C VAL A 196 3.28 -3.37 16.69
N SER A 197 3.25 -3.54 18.02
CA SER A 197 2.65 -4.73 18.64
C SER A 197 1.14 -4.78 18.46
N ARG A 198 0.45 -3.64 18.28
CA ARG A 198 -1.00 -3.64 18.03
C ARG A 198 -1.36 -4.22 16.67
N ILE A 199 -0.65 -3.83 15.59
CA ILE A 199 -0.86 -4.41 14.25
C ILE A 199 -0.43 -5.88 14.24
N ARG A 200 0.72 -6.23 14.89
CA ARG A 200 1.13 -7.64 15.05
C ARG A 200 0.17 -8.44 15.94
N ALA A 201 -0.42 -7.83 16.95
CA ALA A 201 -1.44 -8.48 17.79
C ALA A 201 -2.72 -8.73 16.98
N LEU A 202 -3.19 -7.76 16.17
CA LEU A 202 -4.28 -7.93 15.21
C LEU A 202 -4.02 -9.12 14.27
N LEU A 203 -2.82 -9.20 13.73
CA LEU A 203 -2.43 -10.23 12.77
C LEU A 203 -2.19 -11.61 13.40
N ARG A 204 -2.00 -11.71 14.74
CA ARG A 204 -1.89 -12.98 15.48
C ARG A 204 -3.22 -13.50 16.00
N LEU A 205 -4.22 -12.64 16.18
CA LEU A 205 -5.56 -13.01 16.63
C LEU A 205 -6.51 -13.35 15.49
N LEU A 206 -6.10 -13.03 14.24
CA LEU A 206 -6.77 -13.39 13.00
C LEU A 206 -6.06 -14.56 12.29
#